data_84c7a57d756d48765978e94e18f8d4e4
#
_entry.id   84c7a57d756d48765978e94e18f8d4e4
#
_cell.length_a   1.000
_cell.length_b   1.000
_cell.length_c   1.000
_cell.angle_alpha   90.00
_cell.angle_beta   90.00
_cell.angle_gamma   90.00
#
_symmetry.space_group_name_H-M   'P 1'
#
loop_
_entity.id
_entity.type
_entity.pdbx_description
1 polymer ?
#
loop_
_entity_poly.entity_id
_entity_poly.type
_entity_poly.pdbx_seq_one_letter_code
_entity_poly.pdbx_strand_id
1 'polypeptide(L)'
;AILRIRTRTKPITVAQRHKRRRTILDKLTRHPKMQLARMDDVAGCRLIFNSVAELYEFRGSFQKARFNHRRRHDLDKYDYIKQPKETGYRGIHDVYEYDVRSAAGRALAGLYVEIQYRTLVQHAWATAVEVIGFITESQPKFQRGDNRYEDAMALASEILARSEEGLNGPFP
;
A
#
# COMPACT_ATOMS: atom_id res chain seq x y z
N ALA A 1 -7.60 -16.34 -2.07
CA ALA A 1 -7.51 -17.64 -1.37
C ALA A 1 -6.18 -17.81 -0.64
N ILE A 2 -5.03 -17.74 -1.32
CA ILE A 2 -3.68 -17.98 -0.72
C ILE A 2 -3.39 -17.06 0.46
N LEU A 3 -3.67 -15.76 0.36
CA LEU A 3 -3.49 -14.82 1.46
C LEU A 3 -4.30 -15.21 2.69
N ARG A 4 -5.58 -15.53 2.53
CA ARG A 4 -6.43 -15.99 3.64
C ARG A 4 -5.92 -17.26 4.31
N ILE A 5 -5.38 -18.20 3.54
CA ILE A 5 -4.80 -19.43 4.09
C ILE A 5 -3.54 -19.11 4.91
N ARG A 6 -2.66 -18.25 4.37
CA ARG A 6 -1.38 -17.90 5.03
C ARG A 6 -1.52 -16.97 6.24
N THR A 7 -2.61 -16.21 6.31
CA THR A 7 -2.88 -15.31 7.45
C THR A 7 -3.79 -15.92 8.50
N ARG A 8 -4.40 -17.09 8.25
CA ARG A 8 -5.41 -17.70 9.13
C ARG A 8 -4.96 -17.96 10.55
N THR A 9 -3.67 -18.27 10.73
CA THR A 9 -3.08 -18.61 12.04
C THR A 9 -2.17 -17.52 12.61
N LYS A 10 -2.10 -16.37 11.92
CA LYS A 10 -1.23 -15.25 12.31
C LYS A 10 -2.07 -14.04 12.72
N PRO A 11 -1.63 -13.22 13.67
CA PRO A 11 -2.33 -12.01 14.09
C PRO A 11 -2.20 -10.88 13.04
N ILE A 12 -2.60 -11.19 11.79
CA ILE A 12 -2.51 -10.28 10.65
C ILE A 12 -3.92 -9.87 10.25
N THR A 13 -4.20 -8.58 10.26
CA THR A 13 -5.47 -8.06 9.75
C THR A 13 -5.42 -7.98 8.22
N VAL A 14 -6.36 -8.66 7.57
CA VAL A 14 -6.51 -8.65 6.11
C VAL A 14 -7.73 -7.84 5.74
N ALA A 15 -7.52 -6.68 5.13
CA ALA A 15 -8.58 -5.83 4.62
C ALA A 15 -8.61 -5.86 3.09
N GLN A 16 -9.78 -6.07 2.52
CA GLN A 16 -9.97 -5.91 1.08
C GLN A 16 -9.98 -4.42 0.74
N ARG A 17 -9.28 -4.06 -0.33
CA ARG A 17 -9.18 -2.67 -0.77
C ARG A 17 -9.78 -2.55 -2.17
N HIS A 18 -10.86 -1.80 -2.26
CA HIS A 18 -11.41 -1.33 -3.53
C HIS A 18 -11.09 0.15 -3.70
N LYS A 19 -10.53 0.53 -4.82
CA LYS A 19 -10.32 1.93 -5.14
C LYS A 19 -11.66 2.58 -5.43
N ARG A 20 -11.95 3.72 -4.80
CA ARG A 20 -13.21 4.46 -5.02
C ARG A 20 -13.32 4.88 -6.49
N ARG A 21 -14.49 4.72 -7.09
CA ARG A 21 -14.76 5.08 -8.49
C ARG A 21 -14.30 6.50 -8.82
N ARG A 22 -14.59 7.47 -7.96
CA ARG A 22 -14.15 8.87 -8.13
C ARG A 22 -12.63 8.97 -8.26
N THR A 23 -11.88 8.26 -7.42
CA THR A 23 -10.40 8.27 -7.46
C THR A 23 -9.85 7.59 -8.71
N ILE A 24 -10.55 6.59 -9.25
CA ILE A 24 -10.19 5.95 -10.53
C ILE A 24 -10.36 6.96 -11.67
N LEU A 25 -11.53 7.62 -11.74
CA LEU A 25 -11.83 8.60 -12.77
C LEU A 25 -10.86 9.78 -12.72
N ASP A 26 -10.60 10.33 -11.53
CA ASP A 26 -9.63 11.41 -11.32
C ASP A 26 -8.21 11.02 -11.82
N LYS A 27 -7.77 9.79 -11.53
CA LYS A 27 -6.47 9.30 -12.02
C LYS A 27 -6.43 9.16 -13.54
N LEU A 28 -7.51 8.65 -14.16
CA LEU A 28 -7.60 8.53 -15.62
C LEU A 28 -7.65 9.91 -16.29
N THR A 29 -8.33 10.87 -15.69
CA THR A 29 -8.38 12.26 -16.20
C THR A 29 -6.99 12.92 -16.14
N ARG A 30 -6.26 12.72 -15.05
CA ARG A 30 -4.88 13.25 -14.92
C ARG A 30 -3.86 12.55 -15.82
N HIS A 31 -4.14 11.31 -16.22
CA HIS A 31 -3.27 10.50 -17.06
C HIS A 31 -4.04 9.95 -18.27
N PRO A 32 -4.35 10.76 -19.31
CA PRO A 32 -5.22 10.35 -20.41
C PRO A 32 -4.73 9.14 -21.23
N LYS A 33 -3.42 8.86 -21.19
CA LYS A 33 -2.82 7.69 -21.86
C LYS A 33 -2.93 6.40 -21.03
N MET A 34 -3.41 6.50 -19.78
CA MET A 34 -3.53 5.35 -18.89
C MET A 34 -4.82 4.57 -19.20
N GLN A 35 -4.70 3.26 -19.32
CA GLN A 35 -5.86 2.37 -19.47
C GLN A 35 -6.28 1.83 -18.10
N LEU A 36 -7.59 1.73 -17.85
CA LEU A 36 -8.14 1.18 -16.61
C LEU A 36 -7.60 -0.23 -16.31
N ALA A 37 -7.53 -1.09 -17.33
CA ALA A 37 -7.02 -2.46 -17.19
C ALA A 37 -5.53 -2.52 -16.79
N ARG A 38 -4.79 -1.43 -16.97
CA ARG A 38 -3.37 -1.32 -16.60
C ARG A 38 -3.10 -0.57 -15.31
N MET A 39 -4.15 -0.22 -14.57
CA MET A 39 -3.99 0.39 -13.25
C MET A 39 -3.61 -0.66 -12.22
N ASP A 40 -2.54 -0.42 -11.48
CA ASP A 40 -1.98 -1.35 -10.48
C ASP A 40 -2.86 -1.51 -9.23
N ASP A 41 -3.69 -0.51 -8.92
CA ASP A 41 -4.32 -0.31 -7.63
C ASP A 41 -5.86 -0.27 -7.66
N VAL A 42 -6.48 -0.78 -8.72
CA VAL A 42 -7.95 -0.90 -8.82
C VAL A 42 -8.48 -1.96 -7.87
N ALA A 43 -7.83 -3.11 -7.87
CA ALA A 43 -8.13 -4.22 -6.97
C ALA A 43 -6.91 -4.52 -6.08
N GLY A 44 -7.17 -4.89 -4.83
CA GLY A 44 -6.07 -5.23 -3.93
C GLY A 44 -6.53 -5.62 -2.54
N CYS A 45 -5.55 -5.85 -1.70
CA CYS A 45 -5.76 -6.06 -0.29
C CYS A 45 -4.69 -5.33 0.52
N ARG A 46 -4.99 -5.09 1.78
CA ARG A 46 -4.07 -4.54 2.77
C ARG A 46 -3.85 -5.56 3.87
N LEU A 47 -2.61 -5.78 4.19
CA LEU A 47 -2.17 -6.61 5.30
C LEU A 47 -1.60 -5.68 6.37
N ILE A 48 -2.08 -5.81 7.60
CA ILE A 48 -1.67 -4.97 8.73
C ILE A 48 -1.02 -5.87 9.76
N PHE A 49 0.19 -5.54 10.16
CA PHE A 49 1.09 -6.29 11.03
C PHE A 49 1.34 -5.51 12.33
N ASN A 50 1.72 -6.21 13.40
CA ASN A 50 2.08 -5.57 14.65
C ASN A 50 3.47 -4.94 14.61
N SER A 51 4.38 -5.48 13.80
CA SER A 51 5.76 -4.98 13.69
C SER A 51 6.31 -5.02 12.27
N VAL A 52 7.36 -4.24 12.04
CA VAL A 52 8.13 -4.22 10.79
C VAL A 52 8.79 -5.58 10.53
N ALA A 53 9.30 -6.23 11.57
CA ALA A 53 9.93 -7.55 11.47
C ALA A 53 8.95 -8.62 10.98
N GLU A 54 7.75 -8.70 11.59
CA GLU A 54 6.69 -9.63 11.16
C GLU A 54 6.25 -9.37 9.70
N LEU A 55 6.18 -8.09 9.31
CA LEU A 55 5.84 -7.69 7.96
C LEU A 55 6.84 -8.23 6.93
N TYR A 56 8.13 -8.02 7.15
CA TYR A 56 9.17 -8.50 6.23
C TYR A 56 9.28 -10.03 6.23
N GLU A 57 9.16 -10.68 7.39
CA GLU A 57 9.13 -12.14 7.48
C GLU A 57 7.99 -12.73 6.65
N PHE A 58 6.78 -12.19 6.83
CA PHE A 58 5.62 -12.63 6.07
C PHE A 58 5.79 -12.39 4.57
N ARG A 59 6.24 -11.18 4.17
CA ARG A 59 6.47 -10.84 2.78
C ARG A 59 7.48 -11.79 2.13
N GLY A 60 8.62 -12.06 2.79
CA GLY A 60 9.63 -12.98 2.32
C GLY A 60 9.11 -14.43 2.17
N SER A 61 8.32 -14.89 3.13
CA SER A 61 7.65 -16.18 3.05
C SER A 61 6.61 -16.25 1.94
N PHE A 62 5.86 -15.18 1.73
CA PHE A 62 4.86 -15.09 0.66
C PHE A 62 5.50 -15.13 -0.73
N GLN A 63 6.62 -14.47 -0.91
CA GLN A 63 7.37 -14.44 -2.17
C GLN A 63 7.94 -15.80 -2.56
N LYS A 64 8.27 -16.66 -1.57
CA LYS A 64 8.72 -18.05 -1.80
C LYS A 64 7.55 -19.00 -2.11
N ALA A 65 6.30 -18.52 -2.05
CA ALA A 65 5.15 -19.37 -2.32
C ALA A 65 5.03 -19.71 -3.81
N ARG A 66 4.67 -20.96 -4.09
CA ARG A 66 4.40 -21.42 -5.46
C ARG A 66 2.99 -20.97 -5.87
N PHE A 67 2.91 -19.93 -6.68
CA PHE A 67 1.69 -19.47 -7.36
C PHE A 67 2.05 -18.92 -8.76
N ASN A 68 1.07 -18.86 -9.65
CA ASN A 68 1.31 -18.45 -11.04
C ASN A 68 1.40 -16.91 -11.21
N HIS A 69 0.91 -16.14 -10.22
CA HIS A 69 0.92 -14.67 -10.31
C HIS A 69 2.34 -14.15 -10.47
N ARG A 70 2.58 -13.37 -11.52
CA ARG A 70 3.87 -12.77 -11.79
C ARG A 70 3.95 -11.40 -11.12
N ARG A 71 5.00 -11.17 -10.34
CA ARG A 71 5.28 -9.84 -9.79
C ARG A 71 5.67 -8.90 -10.94
N ARG A 72 5.10 -7.68 -10.93
CA ARG A 72 5.28 -6.70 -11.99
C ARG A 72 6.57 -5.89 -11.86
N HIS A 73 7.04 -5.67 -10.65
CA HIS A 73 8.16 -4.77 -10.35
C HIS A 73 9.18 -5.45 -9.44
N ASP A 74 10.39 -4.90 -9.41
CA ASP A 74 11.43 -5.33 -8.49
C ASP A 74 10.99 -5.18 -7.03
N LEU A 75 11.59 -5.98 -6.15
CA LEU A 75 11.20 -6.10 -4.74
C LEU A 75 11.20 -4.77 -4.00
N ASP A 76 12.23 -3.98 -4.19
CA ASP A 76 12.45 -2.76 -3.41
C ASP A 76 11.87 -1.50 -4.06
N LYS A 77 11.31 -1.62 -5.27
CA LYS A 77 10.80 -0.45 -6.02
C LYS A 77 9.77 0.37 -5.25
N TYR A 78 8.89 -0.29 -4.51
CA TYR A 78 7.84 0.35 -3.73
C TYR A 78 7.93 -0.01 -2.25
N ASP A 79 9.15 -0.17 -1.74
CA ASP A 79 9.42 -0.34 -0.32
C ASP A 79 9.62 1.03 0.34
N TYR A 80 8.50 1.64 0.67
CA TYR A 80 8.47 2.95 1.34
C TYR A 80 8.75 2.86 2.85
N ILE A 81 9.09 1.69 3.39
CA ILE A 81 9.65 1.57 4.73
C ILE A 81 11.15 1.89 4.68
N LYS A 82 11.85 1.33 3.68
CA LYS A 82 13.27 1.61 3.45
C LYS A 82 13.51 3.00 2.87
N GLN A 83 12.62 3.44 1.97
CA GLN A 83 12.70 4.73 1.28
C GLN A 83 11.37 5.47 1.43
N PRO A 84 11.12 6.13 2.58
CA PRO A 84 9.90 6.87 2.82
C PRO A 84 9.66 7.95 1.76
N LYS A 85 8.39 8.21 1.46
CA LYS A 85 8.04 9.34 0.60
C LYS A 85 8.27 10.65 1.34
N GLU A 86 8.53 11.72 0.61
CA GLU A 86 8.62 13.09 1.14
C GLU A 86 7.39 13.48 1.97
N THR A 87 6.22 12.97 1.62
CA THR A 87 4.98 13.15 2.38
C THR A 87 4.94 12.42 3.72
N GLY A 88 5.98 11.67 4.09
CA GLY A 88 6.03 10.82 5.28
C GLY A 88 5.37 9.45 5.09
N TYR A 89 4.81 9.13 3.93
CA TYR A 89 4.17 7.84 3.72
C TYR A 89 5.15 6.68 3.82
N ARG A 90 4.77 5.66 4.63
CA ARG A 90 5.49 4.39 4.80
C ARG A 90 4.57 3.20 4.53
N GLY A 91 5.16 2.12 4.05
CA GLY A 91 4.49 0.87 3.71
C GLY A 91 5.10 0.23 2.46
N ILE A 92 4.74 -0.99 2.16
CA ILE A 92 5.25 -1.70 0.98
C ILE A 92 4.09 -2.02 0.05
N HIS A 93 4.33 -1.90 -1.26
CA HIS A 93 3.37 -2.24 -2.30
C HIS A 93 3.95 -3.28 -3.25
N ASP A 94 3.39 -4.47 -3.26
CA ASP A 94 3.70 -5.49 -4.27
C ASP A 94 2.55 -5.58 -5.26
N VAL A 95 2.85 -5.44 -6.54
CA VAL A 95 1.87 -5.55 -7.62
C VAL A 95 2.10 -6.86 -8.36
N TYR A 96 1.02 -7.63 -8.50
CA TYR A 96 1.03 -8.91 -9.21
C TYR A 96 0.09 -8.87 -10.40
N GLU A 97 0.52 -9.44 -11.50
CA GLU A 97 -0.35 -9.81 -12.61
C GLU A 97 -1.14 -11.05 -12.21
N TYR A 98 -2.45 -10.94 -12.21
CA TYR A 98 -3.34 -12.00 -11.78
C TYR A 98 -3.37 -13.14 -12.79
N ASP A 99 -3.02 -14.33 -12.36
CA ASP A 99 -3.07 -15.54 -13.18
C ASP A 99 -3.59 -16.70 -12.32
N VAL A 100 -4.66 -17.35 -12.79
CA VAL A 100 -5.25 -18.51 -12.13
C VAL A 100 -5.74 -19.54 -13.16
N ARG A 101 -5.74 -20.79 -12.73
CA ARG A 101 -6.14 -21.91 -13.58
C ARG A 101 -7.66 -22.11 -13.63
N SER A 102 -8.42 -21.56 -12.67
CA SER A 102 -9.88 -21.73 -12.61
C SER A 102 -10.59 -21.02 -13.76
N ALA A 103 -11.65 -21.61 -14.29
CA ALA A 103 -12.44 -21.03 -15.38
C ALA A 103 -12.96 -19.63 -15.04
N ALA A 104 -13.50 -19.45 -13.82
CA ALA A 104 -14.00 -18.16 -13.33
C ALA A 104 -12.88 -17.10 -13.21
N GLY A 105 -11.66 -17.50 -12.84
CA GLY A 105 -10.55 -16.58 -12.69
C GLY A 105 -9.88 -16.20 -14.00
N ARG A 106 -9.96 -17.04 -15.03
CA ARG A 106 -9.35 -16.77 -16.34
C ARG A 106 -9.86 -15.50 -17.02
N ALA A 107 -11.11 -15.15 -16.81
CA ALA A 107 -11.69 -13.91 -17.31
C ALA A 107 -11.02 -12.64 -16.74
N LEU A 108 -10.32 -12.76 -15.61
CA LEU A 108 -9.61 -11.68 -14.93
C LEU A 108 -8.08 -11.79 -15.08
N ALA A 109 -7.59 -12.78 -15.83
CA ALA A 109 -6.16 -12.95 -16.06
C ALA A 109 -5.54 -11.73 -16.74
N GLY A 110 -4.33 -11.37 -16.33
CA GLY A 110 -3.63 -10.19 -16.83
C GLY A 110 -3.99 -8.87 -16.14
N LEU A 111 -5.03 -8.84 -15.30
CA LEU A 111 -5.31 -7.67 -14.46
C LEU A 111 -4.32 -7.58 -13.30
N TYR A 112 -4.08 -6.36 -12.82
CA TYR A 112 -3.17 -6.12 -11.72
C TYR A 112 -3.87 -6.11 -10.37
N VAL A 113 -3.20 -6.70 -9.37
CA VAL A 113 -3.65 -6.75 -7.99
C VAL A 113 -2.53 -6.23 -7.09
N GLU A 114 -2.84 -5.22 -6.30
CA GLU A 114 -1.91 -4.63 -5.35
C GLU A 114 -2.05 -5.28 -3.97
N ILE A 115 -0.94 -5.69 -3.38
CA ILE A 115 -0.87 -6.08 -1.97
C ILE A 115 -0.11 -4.98 -1.24
N GLN A 116 -0.78 -4.31 -0.29
CA GLN A 116 -0.19 -3.32 0.59
C GLN A 116 0.16 -3.98 1.92
N TYR A 117 1.40 -3.78 2.37
CA TYR A 117 1.85 -4.21 3.70
C TYR A 117 2.11 -2.97 4.53
N ARG A 118 1.53 -2.92 5.72
CA ARG A 118 1.73 -1.84 6.70
C ARG A 118 1.78 -2.41 8.11
N THR A 119 2.44 -1.70 9.01
CA THR A 119 2.24 -1.92 10.44
C THR A 119 0.97 -1.19 10.90
N LEU A 120 0.54 -1.47 12.14
CA LEU A 120 -0.57 -0.74 12.77
C LEU A 120 -0.27 0.77 12.82
N VAL A 121 0.95 1.14 13.16
CA VAL A 121 1.40 2.54 13.25
C VAL A 121 1.32 3.23 11.89
N GLN A 122 1.88 2.61 10.85
CA GLN A 122 1.84 3.12 9.47
C GLN A 122 0.40 3.20 8.94
N HIS A 123 -0.45 2.26 9.34
CA HIS A 123 -1.87 2.29 8.96
C HIS A 123 -2.62 3.42 9.66
N ALA A 124 -2.42 3.61 10.97
CA ALA A 124 -3.03 4.68 11.74
C ALA A 124 -2.63 6.05 11.18
N TRP A 125 -1.33 6.27 10.94
CA TRP A 125 -0.83 7.50 10.33
C TRP A 125 -1.49 7.77 8.97
N ALA A 126 -1.50 6.79 8.08
CA ALA A 126 -2.09 6.96 6.74
C ALA A 126 -3.60 7.23 6.79
N THR A 127 -4.30 6.69 7.79
CA THR A 127 -5.72 6.98 8.02
C THR A 127 -5.91 8.40 8.53
N ALA A 128 -5.06 8.87 9.46
CA ALA A 128 -5.08 10.24 9.94
C ALA A 128 -4.88 11.26 8.81
N VAL A 129 -3.93 11.01 7.89
CA VAL A 129 -3.73 11.86 6.70
C VAL A 129 -4.99 11.92 5.83
N GLU A 130 -5.68 10.78 5.63
CA GLU A 130 -6.93 10.75 4.85
C GLU A 130 -8.06 11.54 5.55
N VAL A 131 -8.15 11.46 6.87
CA VAL A 131 -9.15 12.19 7.68
C VAL A 131 -8.87 13.70 7.66
N ILE A 132 -7.61 14.10 7.90
CA ILE A 132 -7.21 15.52 7.83
C ILE A 132 -7.50 16.09 6.44
N GLY A 133 -7.13 15.37 5.38
CA GLY A 133 -7.42 15.78 4.01
C GLY A 133 -8.91 15.93 3.70
N PHE A 134 -9.75 15.17 4.40
CA PHE A 134 -11.21 15.31 4.27
C PHE A 134 -11.77 16.52 5.05
N ILE A 135 -11.29 16.75 6.28
CA ILE A 135 -11.77 17.83 7.15
C ILE A 135 -11.31 19.21 6.67
N THR A 136 -10.06 19.29 6.21
CA THR A 136 -9.44 20.57 5.81
C THR A 136 -9.66 20.93 4.35
N GLU A 137 -10.37 20.09 3.58
CA GLU A 137 -10.45 20.18 2.11
C GLU A 137 -9.05 20.26 1.44
N SER A 138 -8.01 20.17 2.24
CA SER A 138 -6.63 20.00 1.81
C SER A 138 -6.43 18.60 1.29
N GLN A 139 -5.53 18.42 0.34
CA GLN A 139 -5.17 17.09 -0.15
C GLN A 139 -3.66 16.82 0.07
N PRO A 140 -3.20 16.67 1.32
CA PRO A 140 -1.78 16.52 1.66
C PRO A 140 -1.14 15.35 0.89
N LYS A 141 -1.92 14.33 0.61
CA LYS A 141 -1.50 13.17 -0.18
C LYS A 141 -1.10 13.49 -1.63
N PHE A 142 -1.55 14.62 -2.15
CA PHE A 142 -1.32 15.05 -3.53
C PHE A 142 -0.58 16.39 -3.60
N GLN A 143 0.02 16.84 -2.48
CA GLN A 143 0.70 18.13 -2.40
C GLN A 143 -0.21 19.28 -2.89
N ARG A 144 -1.48 19.24 -2.47
CA ARG A 144 -2.48 20.24 -2.77
C ARG A 144 -3.10 20.75 -1.48
N GLY A 145 -2.83 21.98 -1.12
CA GLY A 145 -3.36 22.62 0.07
C GLY A 145 -2.30 23.34 0.88
N ASP A 146 -2.53 23.46 2.16
CA ASP A 146 -1.61 24.13 3.09
C ASP A 146 -0.42 23.21 3.42
N ASN A 147 0.79 23.59 3.02
CA ASN A 147 2.03 22.85 3.23
C ASN A 147 2.30 22.55 4.71
N ARG A 148 1.76 23.37 5.64
CA ARG A 148 1.92 23.15 7.08
C ARG A 148 1.35 21.80 7.52
N TYR A 149 0.23 21.34 6.91
CA TYR A 149 -0.32 20.00 7.19
C TYR A 149 0.55 18.88 6.62
N GLU A 150 1.14 19.10 5.45
CA GLU A 150 2.04 18.12 4.83
C GLU A 150 3.30 17.97 5.68
N ASP A 151 3.93 19.06 6.07
CA ASP A 151 5.12 19.08 6.90
C ASP A 151 4.86 18.46 8.28
N ALA A 152 3.76 18.83 8.93
CA ALA A 152 3.36 18.27 10.21
C ALA A 152 3.14 16.76 10.14
N MET A 153 2.49 16.28 9.08
CA MET A 153 2.25 14.84 8.91
C MET A 153 3.52 14.09 8.54
N ALA A 154 4.43 14.69 7.77
CA ALA A 154 5.73 14.10 7.48
C ALA A 154 6.58 13.96 8.74
N LEU A 155 6.65 15.00 9.57
CA LEU A 155 7.34 14.96 10.88
C LEU A 155 6.69 13.95 11.84
N ALA A 156 5.36 13.91 11.91
CA ALA A 156 4.65 12.92 12.73
C ALA A 156 4.98 11.48 12.31
N SER A 157 5.05 11.22 10.99
CA SER A 157 5.48 9.91 10.49
C SER A 157 6.90 9.55 10.93
N GLU A 158 7.80 10.51 10.91
CA GLU A 158 9.19 10.31 11.31
C GLU A 158 9.31 10.00 12.81
N ILE A 159 8.61 10.78 13.64
CA ILE A 159 8.58 10.56 15.10
C ILE A 159 8.05 9.16 15.40
N LEU A 160 6.91 8.78 14.81
CA LEU A 160 6.30 7.46 15.00
C LEU A 160 7.23 6.33 14.55
N ALA A 161 7.91 6.50 13.41
CA ALA A 161 8.83 5.49 12.91
C ALA A 161 10.02 5.27 13.85
N ARG A 162 10.56 6.34 14.43
CA ARG A 162 11.69 6.25 15.38
C ARG A 162 11.24 5.70 16.73
N SER A 163 10.12 6.20 17.27
CA SER A 163 9.67 5.83 18.63
C SER A 163 9.03 4.45 18.69
N GLU A 164 8.20 4.10 17.71
CA GLU A 164 7.38 2.90 17.75
C GLU A 164 7.95 1.73 16.92
N GLU A 165 8.74 2.03 15.89
CA GLU A 165 9.20 1.01 14.94
C GLU A 165 10.73 0.88 14.89
N GLY A 166 11.48 1.73 15.59
CA GLY A 166 12.95 1.71 15.61
C GLY A 166 13.58 1.97 14.23
N LEU A 167 12.86 2.65 13.34
CA LEU A 167 13.32 2.97 11.99
C LEU A 167 14.05 4.30 11.96
N ASN A 168 15.12 4.37 11.16
CA ASN A 168 15.75 5.64 10.83
C ASN A 168 15.02 6.28 9.65
N GLY A 169 14.92 7.60 9.66
CA GLY A 169 14.29 8.37 8.60
C GLY A 169 15.27 9.35 7.92
N PRO A 170 14.79 10.01 6.84
CA PRO A 170 15.59 10.98 6.10
C PRO A 170 15.81 12.30 6.84
N PHE A 171 15.04 12.58 7.89
CA PHE A 171 15.23 13.80 8.69
C PHE A 171 16.30 13.58 9.76
N PRO A 172 17.13 14.61 10.03
CA PRO A 172 18.20 14.51 11.01
C PRO A 172 17.72 14.34 12.46
#